data_d798bd7b86f5740a36ea8145b23a91ea
#
_entry.id   d798bd7b86f5740a36ea8145b23a91ea
#
_cell.length_a   1.000
_cell.length_b   1.000
_cell.length_c   1.000
_cell.angle_alpha   90.00
_cell.angle_beta   90.00
_cell.angle_gamma   90.00
#
_symmetry.space_group_name_H-M   'P 1'
#
loop_
_entity.id
_entity.type
_entity.pdbx_description
1 polymer ?
#
loop_
_entity_poly.entity_id
_entity_poly.type
_entity_poly.pdbx_seq_one_letter_code
_entity_poly.pdbx_strand_id
1 'polypeptide(L)' 'MVTDTISDMLTRIRNANMVKHQIVQIPSTKMSKAIALILKEEGFIQDFELYTEKSFEYLLLSLIHI' A
#
# COMPACT_ATOMS: atom_id res chain seq x y z
N MET A 1 -14.19 -1.31 10.20
CA MET A 1 -13.45 -0.67 11.30
C MET A 1 -12.09 -0.19 10.81
N VAL A 2 -11.62 0.89 11.43
CA VAL A 2 -10.36 1.51 11.04
C VAL A 2 -9.18 0.54 11.18
N THR A 3 -9.17 -0.23 12.26
CA THR A 3 -8.10 -1.17 12.53
C THR A 3 -8.01 -2.28 11.48
N ASP A 4 -9.16 -2.69 10.93
CA ASP A 4 -9.18 -3.74 9.92
C ASP A 4 -8.54 -3.28 8.62
N THR A 5 -8.76 -2.02 8.24
CA THR A 5 -8.16 -1.46 7.03
C THR A 5 -6.64 -1.41 7.15
N ILE A 6 -6.15 -0.93 8.30
CA ILE A 6 -4.71 -0.84 8.54
C ILE A 6 -4.09 -2.24 8.57
N SER A 7 -4.73 -3.15 9.28
CA SER A 7 -4.24 -4.51 9.41
C SER A 7 -4.14 -5.21 8.07
N ASP A 8 -5.17 -5.06 7.23
CA ASP A 8 -5.19 -5.65 5.90
C ASP A 8 -4.08 -5.08 5.04
N MET A 9 -3.90 -3.76 5.08
CA MET A 9 -2.86 -3.09 4.30
C MET A 9 -1.48 -3.58 4.69
N LEU A 10 -1.19 -3.64 5.99
CA LEU A 10 0.10 -4.09 6.47
C LEU A 10 0.36 -5.55 6.15
N THR A 11 -0.69 -6.38 6.20
CA THR A 11 -0.57 -7.79 5.85
C THR A 11 -0.24 -7.95 4.37
N ARG A 12 -0.89 -7.18 3.50
CA ARG A 12 -0.60 -7.22 2.06
C ARG A 12 0.83 -6.82 1.77
N ILE A 13 1.32 -5.78 2.45
CA ILE A 13 2.70 -5.32 2.28
C ILE A 13 3.67 -6.39 2.76
N ARG A 14 3.39 -6.98 3.91
CA ARG A 14 4.26 -8.04 4.46
C ARG A 14 4.33 -9.24 3.53
N ASN A 15 3.17 -9.71 3.04
CA ASN A 15 3.12 -10.85 2.15
C ASN A 15 3.85 -10.58 0.84
N ALA A 16 3.68 -9.39 0.28
CA ALA A 16 4.37 -9.00 -0.94
C ALA A 16 5.89 -8.99 -0.73
N ASN A 17 6.33 -8.53 0.44
CA ASN A 17 7.74 -8.50 0.80
C ASN A 17 8.32 -9.92 0.90
N MET A 18 7.55 -10.83 1.47
CA MET A 18 8.01 -12.21 1.64
C MET A 18 8.26 -12.91 0.31
N VAL A 19 7.43 -12.63 -0.69
CA VAL A 19 7.58 -13.21 -2.02
C VAL A 19 8.34 -12.28 -2.98
N LYS A 20 8.83 -11.16 -2.44
CA LYS A 20 9.66 -10.19 -3.18
C LYS A 20 8.95 -9.56 -4.36
N HIS A 21 7.65 -9.36 -4.25
CA HIS A 21 6.93 -8.55 -5.22
C HIS A 21 7.35 -7.10 -5.08
N GLN A 22 7.52 -6.41 -6.20
CA GLN A 22 7.91 -5.00 -6.16
C GLN A 22 6.72 -4.08 -6.01
N ILE A 23 5.55 -4.52 -6.46
CA ILE A 23 4.34 -3.70 -6.44
C ILE A 23 3.27 -4.45 -5.65
N VAL A 24 2.58 -3.73 -4.77
CA VAL A 24 1.43 -4.27 -4.07
C VAL A 24 0.22 -3.37 -4.30
N GLN A 25 -0.93 -3.98 -4.54
CA GLN A 25 -2.17 -3.29 -4.83
C GLN A 25 -3.04 -3.27 -3.58
N ILE A 26 -3.50 -2.08 -3.21
CA ILE A 26 -4.28 -1.88 -1.98
C ILE A 26 -5.50 -1.04 -2.32
N PRO A 27 -6.69 -1.39 -1.78
CA PRO A 27 -7.86 -0.55 -1.98
C PRO A 27 -7.60 0.87 -1.49
N SER A 28 -8.01 1.86 -2.30
CA SER A 28 -7.79 3.25 -1.96
C SER A 28 -8.87 3.75 -1.01
N THR A 29 -8.46 4.15 0.18
CA THR A 29 -9.32 4.80 1.15
C THR A 29 -8.57 6.00 1.70
N LYS A 30 -9.26 6.87 2.43
CA LYS A 30 -8.59 7.99 3.08
C LYS A 30 -7.49 7.50 4.01
N MET A 31 -7.78 6.41 4.73
CA MET A 31 -6.82 5.84 5.67
C MET A 31 -5.62 5.26 4.94
N SER A 32 -5.84 4.49 3.88
CA SER A 32 -4.73 3.87 3.17
C SER A 32 -3.84 4.91 2.49
N LYS A 33 -4.44 5.99 1.98
CA LYS A 33 -3.66 7.08 1.39
C LYS A 33 -2.78 7.75 2.43
N ALA A 34 -3.33 8.02 3.61
CA ALA A 34 -2.57 8.65 4.68
C ALA A 34 -1.42 7.75 5.13
N ILE A 35 -1.67 6.46 5.27
CA ILE A 35 -0.63 5.52 5.68
C ILE A 35 0.44 5.39 4.60
N ALA A 36 0.04 5.35 3.33
CA ALA A 36 1.00 5.27 2.23
C ALA A 36 1.94 6.47 2.24
N LEU A 37 1.41 7.66 2.50
CA LEU A 37 2.24 8.86 2.56
C LEU A 37 3.25 8.76 3.70
N ILE A 38 2.82 8.30 4.87
CA ILE A 38 3.70 8.12 6.01
C ILE A 38 4.78 7.08 5.69
N LEU A 39 4.39 5.97 5.09
CA LEU A 39 5.35 4.91 4.75
C LEU A 39 6.39 5.41 3.76
N LYS A 40 5.99 6.26 2.82
CA LYS A 40 6.92 6.83 1.88
C LYS A 40 7.89 7.79 2.56
N GLU A 41 7.37 8.65 3.43
CA GLU A 41 8.20 9.62 4.16
C GLU A 41 9.20 8.94 5.07
N GLU A 42 8.81 7.82 5.68
CA GLU A 42 9.67 7.05 6.57
C GLU A 42 10.61 6.11 5.82
N GLY A 43 10.46 6.00 4.51
CA GLY A 43 11.36 5.19 3.72
C GLY A 43 11.02 3.71 3.68
N PHE A 44 9.80 3.33 4.06
CA PHE A 44 9.38 1.93 4.00
C PHE A 44 8.93 1.52 2.61
N ILE A 45 8.44 2.46 1.82
CA ILE A 45 8.11 2.22 0.43
C ILE A 45 8.82 3.26 -0.42
N GLN A 46 9.07 2.92 -1.68
CA GLN A 46 9.76 3.82 -2.59
C GLN A 46 8.82 4.92 -3.09
N ASP A 47 7.61 4.53 -3.47
CA ASP A 47 6.64 5.47 -3.99
C ASP A 47 5.26 4.81 -3.99
N PHE A 48 4.24 5.58 -4.31
CA PHE A 48 2.92 5.03 -4.51
C PHE A 48 2.18 5.84 -5.56
N GLU A 49 1.21 5.20 -6.22
CA GLU A 49 0.40 5.84 -7.24
C GLU A 49 -1.06 5.48 -7.05
N LEU A 50 -1.92 6.43 -7.42
CA LEU A 50 -3.36 6.18 -7.44
C LEU A 50 -3.73 5.62 -8.79
N TYR A 51 -4.42 4.50 -8.80
CA TYR A 51 -4.86 3.83 -10.01
C TYR A 51 -6.36 3.62 -9.95
N THR A 52 -7.04 4.04 -11.01
CA THR A 52 -8.49 3.89 -11.09
C THR A 52 -8.82 2.94 -12.23
N GLU A 53 -9.62 1.92 -11.92
CA GLU A 53 -10.08 0.98 -12.92
C GLU A 53 -11.59 0.82 -12.79
N LYS A 54 -12.31 1.16 -13.84
CA LYS A 54 -13.78 1.17 -13.85
C LYS A 54 -14.27 2.07 -12.70
N SER A 55 -14.93 1.48 -11.69
CA SER A 55 -15.43 2.26 -10.57
C SER A 55 -14.62 2.06 -9.30
N PHE A 56 -13.46 1.40 -9.40
CA PHE A 56 -12.62 1.12 -8.23
C PHE A 56 -11.34 1.93 -8.28
N GLU A 57 -10.91 2.41 -7.11
CA GLU A 57 -9.64 3.06 -6.96
C GLU A 57 -8.71 2.18 -6.13
N TYR A 58 -7.46 2.09 -6.57
CA TYR A 58 -6.43 1.32 -5.89
C TYR A 58 -5.19 2.17 -5.70
N LEU A 59 -4.43 1.85 -4.67
CA LEU A 59 -3.09 2.38 -4.50
C LEU A 59 -2.11 1.30 -4.90
N LEU A 60 -1.16 1.67 -5.73
CA LEU A 60 -0.06 0.80 -6.11
C LEU A 60 1.17 1.26 -5.36
N LEU A 61 1.66 0.44 -4.46
CA LEU A 61 2.82 0.77 -3.63
C LEU A 61 4.05 0.10 -4.20
N SER A 62 5.09 0.89 -4.45
CA SER A 62 6.38 0.36 -4.88
C SER A 62 7.21 0.06 -3.65
N LEU A 63 7.47 -1.22 -3.41
CA LEU A 63 8.16 -1.65 -2.21
C LEU A 63 9.68 -1.51 -2.37
N ILE A 64 10.34 -1.26 -1.25
CA ILE A 64 11.80 -1.24 -1.19
C ILE A 64 12.25 -2.59 -0.67
N HIS A 65 13.09 -3.27 -1.43
CA HIS A 65 13.70 -4.54 -1.03
C HIS A 65 15.17 -4.30 -0.77
N ILE A 66 15.59 -4.70 0.41
CA ILE A 66 16.98 -4.54 0.82
C ILE A 66 17.69 -5.88 0.73
#